data_b765cc7aa966b3c7dad29bd321629cac
#
_entry.id   b765cc7aa966b3c7dad29bd321629cac
#
_cell.length_a   1.000
_cell.length_b   1.000
_cell.length_c   1.000
_cell.angle_alpha   90.00
_cell.angle_beta   90.00
_cell.angle_gamma   90.00
#
_symmetry.space_group_name_H-M   'P 1'
#
loop_
_entity.id
_entity.type
_entity.pdbx_description
1 polymer ?
#
loop_
_entity_poly.entity_id
_entity_poly.type
_entity_poly.pdbx_seq_one_letter_code
_entity_poly.pdbx_strand_id
1 'polypeptide(L)'
;MSDYLKTVTEVSYSVISVVLLVYGLANIVGNVLAGKLLSINARRSIIIMPFALLVSYICLFMTGEWITAVVIIILILGVLAGIASNNMQYMIAEAAPEAPDFANGMFLTSANLGTTIGTAICGAFITEMGTQYSVFGALLFLIVSMVFVYLRIRVPHSPKQVKMNMATE
;
A
#
# COMPACT_ATOMS: atom_id res chain seq x y z
N MET A 1 -4.36 -8.35 10.09
CA MET A 1 -5.38 -7.37 10.49
C MET A 1 -6.40 -7.95 11.47
N SER A 2 -7.01 -9.11 11.19
CA SER A 2 -7.95 -9.79 12.10
C SER A 2 -7.34 -10.07 13.47
N ASP A 3 -6.12 -10.60 13.52
CA ASP A 3 -5.42 -10.91 14.78
C ASP A 3 -5.12 -9.64 15.58
N TYR A 4 -4.76 -8.54 14.91
CA TYR A 4 -4.55 -7.24 15.55
C TYR A 4 -5.84 -6.75 16.24
N LEU A 5 -6.96 -6.76 15.54
CA LEU A 5 -8.27 -6.37 16.08
C LEU A 5 -8.70 -7.27 17.25
N LYS A 6 -8.44 -8.57 17.15
CA LYS A 6 -8.80 -9.52 18.20
C LYS A 6 -7.96 -9.37 19.46
N THR A 7 -6.65 -9.25 19.30
CA THR A 7 -5.69 -9.34 20.42
C THR A 7 -5.45 -7.99 21.09
N VAL A 8 -5.44 -6.90 20.30
CA VAL A 8 -5.12 -5.55 20.81
C VAL A 8 -6.38 -4.80 21.24
N THR A 9 -7.53 -5.02 20.56
CA THR A 9 -8.77 -4.30 20.84
C THR A 9 -9.88 -5.17 21.47
N GLU A 10 -9.61 -6.46 21.68
CA GLU A 10 -10.53 -7.44 22.31
C GLU A 10 -11.95 -7.51 21.72
N VAL A 11 -12.08 -7.27 20.41
CA VAL A 11 -13.39 -7.21 19.71
C VAL A 11 -13.91 -8.59 19.34
N SER A 12 -15.23 -8.71 19.28
CA SER A 12 -15.89 -9.93 18.83
C SER A 12 -15.65 -10.22 17.35
N TYR A 13 -15.68 -11.48 16.95
CA TYR A 13 -15.50 -11.91 15.55
C TYR A 13 -16.48 -11.23 14.58
N SER A 14 -17.72 -10.97 15.02
CA SER A 14 -18.72 -10.29 14.20
C SER A 14 -18.29 -8.86 13.86
N VAL A 15 -17.74 -8.13 14.82
CA VAL A 15 -17.22 -6.76 14.59
C VAL A 15 -16.00 -6.79 13.68
N ILE A 16 -15.09 -7.76 13.87
CA ILE A 16 -13.92 -7.94 12.99
C ILE A 16 -14.37 -8.13 11.54
N SER A 17 -15.39 -8.99 11.31
CA SER A 17 -15.90 -9.24 9.95
C SER A 17 -16.46 -7.98 9.31
N VAL A 18 -17.20 -7.15 10.06
CA VAL A 18 -17.72 -5.87 9.58
C VAL A 18 -16.59 -4.90 9.27
N VAL A 19 -15.59 -4.78 10.14
CA VAL A 19 -14.42 -3.90 9.91
C VAL A 19 -13.65 -4.30 8.67
N LEU A 20 -13.42 -5.61 8.45
CA LEU A 20 -12.74 -6.10 7.26
C LEU A 20 -13.56 -5.87 5.98
N LEU A 21 -14.88 -6.01 6.04
CA LEU A 21 -15.76 -5.69 4.90
C LEU A 21 -15.68 -4.21 4.56
N VAL A 22 -15.78 -3.34 5.56
CA VAL A 22 -15.71 -1.88 5.35
C VAL A 22 -14.29 -1.46 4.90
N TYR A 23 -13.23 -2.13 5.38
CA TYR A 23 -11.87 -1.97 4.86
C TYR A 23 -11.80 -2.31 3.36
N GLY A 24 -12.43 -3.40 2.93
CA GLY A 24 -12.51 -3.76 1.51
C GLY A 24 -13.25 -2.70 0.67
N LEU A 25 -14.36 -2.17 1.19
CA LEU A 25 -15.09 -1.06 0.54
C LEU A 25 -14.24 0.22 0.49
N ALA A 26 -13.52 0.54 1.56
CA ALA A 26 -12.59 1.66 1.60
C ALA A 26 -11.46 1.50 0.55
N ASN A 27 -10.98 0.28 0.33
CA ASN A 27 -10.00 -0.02 -0.71
C ASN A 27 -10.55 0.26 -2.11
N ILE A 28 -11.82 -0.07 -2.38
CA ILE A 28 -12.49 0.28 -3.65
C ILE A 28 -12.53 1.80 -3.85
N VAL A 29 -12.88 2.55 -2.81
CA VAL A 29 -12.83 4.02 -2.85
C VAL A 29 -11.40 4.51 -3.16
N GLY A 30 -10.39 3.88 -2.54
CA GLY A 30 -8.98 4.15 -2.81
C GLY A 30 -8.61 3.93 -4.28
N ASN A 31 -9.11 2.86 -4.91
CA ASN A 31 -8.87 2.59 -6.33
C ASN A 31 -9.46 3.69 -7.23
N VAL A 32 -10.66 4.17 -6.94
CA VAL A 32 -11.29 5.27 -7.70
C VAL A 32 -10.51 6.57 -7.52
N LEU A 33 -10.09 6.88 -6.29
CA LEU A 33 -9.28 8.07 -6.02
C LEU A 33 -7.91 8.01 -6.69
N ALA A 34 -7.30 6.81 -6.76
CA ALA A 34 -6.04 6.60 -7.44
C ALA A 34 -6.09 7.04 -8.90
N GLY A 35 -7.16 6.70 -9.63
CA GLY A 35 -7.36 7.12 -11.02
C GLY A 35 -7.30 8.64 -11.17
N LYS A 36 -7.95 9.39 -10.29
CA LYS A 36 -7.90 10.85 -10.28
C LYS A 36 -6.50 11.40 -9.91
N LEU A 37 -5.87 10.83 -8.88
CA LEU A 37 -4.56 11.28 -8.43
C LEU A 37 -3.48 11.04 -9.49
N LEU A 38 -3.52 9.90 -10.15
CA LEU A 38 -2.60 9.54 -11.23
C LEU A 38 -2.80 10.43 -12.47
N SER A 39 -4.03 10.77 -12.83
CA SER A 39 -4.32 11.66 -13.96
C SER A 39 -3.91 13.12 -13.70
N ILE A 40 -3.95 13.60 -12.45
CA ILE A 40 -3.56 14.96 -12.11
C ILE A 40 -2.03 15.05 -11.99
N ASN A 41 -1.41 14.21 -11.20
CA ASN A 41 0.04 14.19 -11.01
C ASN A 41 0.51 12.86 -10.43
N ALA A 42 0.80 11.89 -11.30
CA ALA A 42 1.24 10.56 -10.93
C ALA A 42 2.50 10.59 -10.04
N ARG A 43 3.50 11.41 -10.39
CA ARG A 43 4.74 11.53 -9.63
C ARG A 43 4.49 11.96 -8.18
N ARG A 44 3.59 12.94 -7.98
CA ARG A 44 3.25 13.42 -6.64
C ARG A 44 2.51 12.35 -5.84
N SER A 45 1.57 11.64 -6.46
CA SER A 45 0.86 10.52 -5.83
C SER A 45 1.83 9.44 -5.36
N ILE A 46 2.75 9.01 -6.22
CA ILE A 46 3.73 7.97 -5.93
C ILE A 46 4.66 8.36 -4.77
N ILE A 47 5.08 9.63 -4.70
CA ILE A 47 5.98 10.12 -3.64
C ILE A 47 5.27 10.24 -2.29
N ILE A 48 4.06 10.78 -2.28
CA ILE A 48 3.33 11.07 -1.03
C ILE A 48 2.82 9.79 -0.37
N MET A 49 2.47 8.78 -1.16
CA MET A 49 1.77 7.59 -0.67
C MET A 49 2.54 6.80 0.40
N PRO A 50 3.85 6.48 0.26
CA PRO A 50 4.60 5.79 1.30
C PRO A 50 4.64 6.57 2.63
N PHE A 51 4.70 7.92 2.58
CA PHE A 51 4.66 8.76 3.78
C PHE A 51 3.30 8.73 4.46
N ALA A 52 2.21 8.78 3.68
CA ALA A 52 0.86 8.69 4.22
C ALA A 52 0.62 7.33 4.90
N LEU A 53 1.10 6.24 4.30
CA LEU A 53 1.06 4.91 4.91
C LEU A 53 1.91 4.85 6.18
N LEU A 54 3.13 5.40 6.16
CA LEU A 54 4.02 5.44 7.32
C LEU A 54 3.35 6.11 8.52
N VAL A 55 2.81 7.31 8.31
CA VAL A 55 2.08 8.07 9.35
C VAL A 55 0.89 7.26 9.86
N SER A 56 0.10 6.65 8.98
CA SER A 56 -1.06 5.85 9.37
C SER A 56 -0.69 4.63 10.21
N TYR A 57 0.41 3.94 9.89
CA TYR A 57 0.90 2.80 10.70
C TYR A 57 1.47 3.24 12.04
N ILE A 58 2.15 4.39 12.10
CA ILE A 58 2.61 4.96 13.38
C ILE A 58 1.41 5.34 14.25
N CYS A 59 0.40 6.00 13.68
CA CYS A 59 -0.85 6.31 14.39
C CYS A 59 -1.54 5.04 14.90
N LEU A 60 -1.60 3.99 14.08
CA LEU A 60 -2.17 2.69 14.48
C LEU A 60 -1.45 2.11 15.70
N PHE A 61 -0.12 2.17 15.72
CA PHE A 61 0.67 1.69 16.84
C PHE A 61 0.43 2.50 18.13
N MET A 62 0.32 3.83 18.01
CA MET A 62 0.13 4.72 19.15
C MET A 62 -1.29 4.65 19.74
N THR A 63 -2.30 4.32 18.94
CA THR A 63 -3.72 4.33 19.34
C THR A 63 -4.30 2.94 19.58
N GLY A 64 -3.44 1.92 19.64
CA GLY A 64 -3.86 0.51 19.68
C GLY A 64 -4.88 0.12 20.77
N GLU A 65 -4.95 0.88 21.86
CA GLU A 65 -5.93 0.63 22.97
C GLU A 65 -7.33 1.24 22.71
N TRP A 66 -7.45 2.16 21.73
CA TRP A 66 -8.70 2.89 21.48
C TRP A 66 -9.40 2.36 20.23
N ILE A 67 -10.36 1.47 20.42
CA ILE A 67 -11.08 0.76 19.36
C ILE A 67 -11.59 1.68 18.25
N THR A 68 -12.20 2.81 18.61
CA THR A 68 -12.76 3.77 17.63
C THR A 68 -11.67 4.37 16.76
N ALA A 69 -10.53 4.75 17.37
CA ALA A 69 -9.39 5.29 16.62
C ALA A 69 -8.77 4.24 15.70
N VAL A 70 -8.61 3.01 16.20
CA VAL A 70 -8.09 1.87 15.40
C VAL A 70 -8.97 1.60 14.20
N VAL A 71 -10.31 1.56 14.35
CA VAL A 71 -11.23 1.33 13.23
C VAL A 71 -11.11 2.44 12.18
N ILE A 72 -11.08 3.71 12.60
CA ILE A 72 -10.92 4.85 11.68
C ILE A 72 -9.59 4.75 10.91
N ILE A 73 -8.50 4.45 11.61
CA ILE A 73 -7.17 4.31 10.96
C ILE A 73 -7.15 3.13 9.99
N ILE A 74 -7.80 2.01 10.31
CA ILE A 74 -7.94 0.86 9.42
C ILE A 74 -8.69 1.24 8.14
N LEU A 75 -9.74 2.05 8.22
CA LEU A 75 -10.46 2.54 7.04
C LEU A 75 -9.59 3.46 6.19
N ILE A 76 -8.84 4.36 6.82
CA ILE A 76 -7.86 5.21 6.11
C ILE A 76 -6.81 4.33 5.42
N LEU A 77 -6.26 3.31 6.11
CA LEU A 77 -5.33 2.35 5.55
C LEU A 77 -5.94 1.59 4.36
N GLY A 78 -7.24 1.26 4.39
CA GLY A 78 -7.96 0.65 3.27
C GLY A 78 -7.91 1.54 2.02
N VAL A 79 -8.26 2.82 2.17
CA VAL A 79 -8.19 3.79 1.06
C VAL A 79 -6.75 3.93 0.54
N LEU A 80 -5.79 4.11 1.45
CA LEU A 80 -4.38 4.27 1.09
C LEU A 80 -3.82 3.02 0.40
N ALA A 81 -4.23 1.81 0.81
CA ALA A 81 -3.83 0.57 0.19
C ALA A 81 -4.33 0.46 -1.26
N GLY A 82 -5.57 0.88 -1.52
CA GLY A 82 -6.11 0.96 -2.90
C GLY A 82 -5.32 1.91 -3.77
N ILE A 83 -4.98 3.10 -3.26
CA ILE A 83 -4.18 4.07 -4.00
C ILE A 83 -2.75 3.54 -4.22
N ALA A 84 -2.12 2.95 -3.20
CA ALA A 84 -0.76 2.41 -3.30
C ALA A 84 -0.66 1.27 -4.34
N SER A 85 -1.66 0.39 -4.38
CA SER A 85 -1.72 -0.70 -5.36
C SER A 85 -1.78 -0.17 -6.79
N ASN A 86 -2.62 0.84 -7.06
CA ASN A 86 -2.71 1.46 -8.38
C ASN A 86 -1.44 2.25 -8.74
N ASN A 87 -0.81 2.93 -7.79
CA ASN A 87 0.47 3.60 -8.02
C ASN A 87 1.56 2.59 -8.44
N MET A 88 1.61 1.42 -7.80
CA MET A 88 2.54 0.35 -8.15
C MET A 88 2.26 -0.20 -9.55
N GLN A 89 1.00 -0.49 -9.86
CA GLN A 89 0.59 -0.95 -11.19
C GLN A 89 0.95 0.07 -12.28
N TYR A 90 0.68 1.35 -12.04
CA TYR A 90 1.03 2.44 -12.93
C TYR A 90 2.55 2.52 -13.19
N MET A 91 3.36 2.43 -12.13
CA MET A 91 4.83 2.47 -12.26
C MET A 91 5.39 1.32 -13.12
N ILE A 92 4.82 0.12 -12.99
CA ILE A 92 5.22 -1.06 -13.76
C ILE A 92 4.75 -0.92 -15.22
N ALA A 93 3.51 -0.47 -15.43
CA ALA A 93 2.98 -0.23 -16.76
C ALA A 93 3.76 0.86 -17.53
N GLU A 94 4.15 1.93 -16.84
CA GLU A 94 4.99 2.99 -17.40
C GLU A 94 6.41 2.50 -17.76
N ALA A 95 6.92 1.50 -17.03
CA ALA A 95 8.23 0.93 -17.30
C ALA A 95 8.28 0.00 -18.53
N ALA A 96 7.16 -0.60 -18.93
CA ALA A 96 7.03 -1.52 -20.06
C ALA A 96 5.79 -1.23 -20.93
N PRO A 97 5.69 -0.04 -21.53
CA PRO A 97 4.50 0.37 -22.29
C PRO A 97 4.31 -0.45 -23.58
N GLU A 98 5.37 -1.04 -24.10
CA GLU A 98 5.34 -1.87 -25.32
C GLU A 98 4.83 -3.30 -25.06
N ALA A 99 4.70 -3.71 -23.76
CA ALA A 99 4.32 -5.05 -23.36
C ALA A 99 3.35 -5.03 -22.15
N PRO A 100 2.10 -4.56 -22.35
CA PRO A 100 1.13 -4.37 -21.24
C PRO A 100 0.79 -5.67 -20.50
N ASP A 101 0.71 -6.80 -21.21
CA ASP A 101 0.45 -8.10 -20.60
C ASP A 101 1.61 -8.55 -19.69
N PHE A 102 2.85 -8.31 -20.13
CA PHE A 102 4.04 -8.57 -19.31
C PHE A 102 4.07 -7.66 -18.08
N ALA A 103 3.76 -6.37 -18.24
CA ALA A 103 3.68 -5.42 -17.14
C ALA A 103 2.65 -5.85 -16.08
N ASN A 104 1.47 -6.30 -16.51
CA ASN A 104 0.44 -6.81 -15.62
C ASN A 104 0.88 -8.10 -14.90
N GLY A 105 1.52 -9.03 -15.61
CA GLY A 105 2.11 -10.24 -15.02
C GLY A 105 3.17 -9.92 -13.97
N MET A 106 4.04 -8.96 -14.24
CA MET A 106 5.05 -8.47 -13.29
C MET A 106 4.42 -7.83 -12.05
N PHE A 107 3.35 -7.03 -12.22
CA PHE A 107 2.61 -6.47 -11.11
C PHE A 107 2.03 -7.56 -10.20
N LEU A 108 1.31 -8.53 -10.77
CA LEU A 108 0.69 -9.63 -10.02
C LEU A 108 1.75 -10.48 -9.29
N THR A 109 2.84 -10.81 -9.97
CA THR A 109 3.95 -11.58 -9.39
C THR A 109 4.58 -10.84 -8.22
N SER A 110 4.88 -9.55 -8.39
CA SER A 110 5.48 -8.71 -7.35
C SER A 110 4.54 -8.54 -6.16
N ALA A 111 3.24 -8.35 -6.40
CA ALA A 111 2.23 -8.23 -5.36
C ALA A 111 2.12 -9.52 -4.53
N ASN A 112 2.06 -10.68 -5.18
CA ASN A 112 1.99 -11.98 -4.50
C ASN A 112 3.28 -12.28 -3.72
N LEU A 113 4.44 -12.03 -4.32
CA LEU A 113 5.73 -12.22 -3.65
C LEU A 113 5.85 -11.30 -2.43
N GLY A 114 5.49 -10.01 -2.57
CA GLY A 114 5.46 -9.05 -1.48
C GLY A 114 4.51 -9.44 -0.36
N THR A 115 3.32 -9.96 -0.70
CA THR A 115 2.36 -10.45 0.28
C THR A 115 2.91 -11.68 1.03
N THR A 116 3.52 -12.62 0.33
CA THR A 116 4.11 -13.83 0.94
C THR A 116 5.24 -13.49 1.89
N ILE A 117 6.20 -12.68 1.46
CA ILE A 117 7.33 -12.26 2.30
C ILE A 117 6.83 -11.38 3.45
N GLY A 118 5.90 -10.45 3.17
CA GLY A 118 5.34 -9.55 4.17
C GLY A 118 4.60 -10.29 5.27
N THR A 119 3.77 -11.29 4.93
CA THR A 119 3.05 -12.10 5.93
C THR A 119 4.01 -12.97 6.74
N ALA A 120 5.06 -13.53 6.14
CA ALA A 120 6.07 -14.31 6.86
C ALA A 120 6.80 -13.45 7.89
N ILE A 121 7.25 -12.25 7.51
CA ILE A 121 7.97 -11.33 8.42
C ILE A 121 7.04 -10.79 9.51
N CYS A 122 5.83 -10.36 9.16
CA CYS A 122 4.84 -9.93 10.16
C CYS A 122 4.47 -11.07 11.12
N GLY A 123 4.35 -12.31 10.61
CA GLY A 123 4.12 -13.50 11.42
C GLY A 123 5.24 -13.74 12.44
N ALA A 124 6.51 -13.59 12.03
CA ALA A 124 7.65 -13.70 12.95
C ALA A 124 7.58 -12.64 14.08
N PHE A 125 7.24 -11.39 13.77
CA PHE A 125 7.04 -10.36 14.81
C PHE A 125 5.90 -10.71 15.77
N ILE A 126 4.81 -11.29 15.25
CA ILE A 126 3.67 -11.70 16.09
C ILE A 126 4.07 -12.81 17.06
N THR A 127 4.82 -13.81 16.59
CA THR A 127 5.22 -14.96 17.42
C THR A 127 6.25 -14.59 18.49
N GLU A 128 7.21 -13.73 18.18
CA GLU A 128 8.31 -13.40 19.07
C GLU A 128 8.00 -12.24 20.03
N MET A 129 7.23 -11.25 19.58
CA MET A 129 7.05 -9.98 20.30
C MET A 129 5.58 -9.68 20.63
N GLY A 130 4.64 -10.30 19.95
CA GLY A 130 3.20 -10.06 20.11
C GLY A 130 2.58 -9.30 18.94
N THR A 131 1.25 -9.37 18.86
CA THR A 131 0.48 -8.93 17.68
C THR A 131 0.63 -7.44 17.37
N GLN A 132 0.73 -6.58 18.39
CA GLN A 132 0.93 -5.13 18.20
C GLN A 132 2.22 -4.79 17.46
N TYR A 133 3.26 -5.62 17.59
CA TYR A 133 4.56 -5.42 16.95
C TYR A 133 4.58 -5.82 15.47
N SER A 134 3.53 -6.43 14.95
CA SER A 134 3.37 -6.69 13.50
C SER A 134 3.47 -5.41 12.67
N VAL A 135 3.15 -4.25 13.26
CA VAL A 135 3.30 -2.93 12.65
C VAL A 135 4.75 -2.64 12.27
N PHE A 136 5.74 -3.13 13.02
CA PHE A 136 7.16 -2.95 12.68
C PHE A 136 7.55 -3.64 11.39
N GLY A 137 6.97 -4.80 11.09
CA GLY A 137 7.13 -5.44 9.79
C GLY A 137 6.66 -4.55 8.64
N ALA A 138 5.48 -3.92 8.78
CA ALA A 138 4.97 -2.98 7.79
C ALA A 138 5.87 -1.74 7.65
N LEU A 139 6.35 -1.17 8.77
CA LEU A 139 7.24 -0.01 8.76
C LEU A 139 8.56 -0.31 8.05
N LEU A 140 9.14 -1.49 8.27
CA LEU A 140 10.37 -1.93 7.61
C LEU A 140 10.20 -1.95 6.10
N PHE A 141 9.11 -2.57 5.59
CA PHE A 141 8.82 -2.59 4.15
C PHE A 141 8.53 -1.20 3.59
N LEU A 142 7.90 -0.31 4.34
CA LEU A 142 7.67 1.07 3.91
C LEU A 142 8.97 1.85 3.77
N ILE A 143 9.92 1.68 4.68
CA ILE A 143 11.25 2.30 4.57
C ILE A 143 11.97 1.80 3.32
N VAL A 144 11.96 0.49 3.08
CA VAL A 144 12.53 -0.10 1.86
C VAL A 144 11.83 0.45 0.62
N SER A 145 10.49 0.53 0.63
CA SER A 145 9.70 1.11 -0.47
C SER A 145 10.09 2.57 -0.74
N MET A 146 10.29 3.39 0.30
CA MET A 146 10.72 4.78 0.15
C MET A 146 12.07 4.89 -0.56
N VAL A 147 13.02 4.00 -0.23
CA VAL A 147 14.32 3.96 -0.91
C VAL A 147 14.16 3.64 -2.40
N PHE A 148 13.36 2.62 -2.74
CA PHE A 148 13.12 2.26 -4.13
C PHE A 148 12.37 3.35 -4.91
N VAL A 149 11.37 3.98 -4.32
CA VAL A 149 10.65 5.12 -4.92
C VAL A 149 11.62 6.28 -5.18
N TYR A 150 12.48 6.60 -4.21
CA TYR A 150 13.50 7.63 -4.36
C TYR A 150 14.49 7.33 -5.49
N LEU A 151 15.00 6.09 -5.55
CA LEU A 151 15.89 5.65 -6.62
C LEU A 151 15.19 5.74 -7.99
N ARG A 152 13.94 5.29 -8.09
CA ARG A 152 13.15 5.35 -9.34
C ARG A 152 12.96 6.76 -9.85
N ILE A 153 12.74 7.73 -8.96
CA ILE A 153 12.55 9.14 -9.34
C ILE A 153 13.84 9.75 -9.89
N ARG A 154 15.01 9.28 -9.44
CA ARG A 154 16.31 9.75 -9.92
C ARG A 154 16.73 9.17 -11.27
N VAL A 155 16.13 8.06 -11.71
CA VAL A 155 16.41 7.49 -13.04
C VAL A 155 15.75 8.37 -14.09
N PRO A 156 16.50 8.97 -15.03
CA PRO A 156 15.92 9.76 -16.12
C PRO A 156 15.03 8.86 -16.98
N HIS A 157 13.91 9.40 -17.44
CA HIS A 157 13.04 8.71 -18.39
C HIS A 157 13.84 8.40 -19.65
N SER A 158 13.68 7.20 -20.19
CA SER A 158 14.38 6.80 -21.43
C SER A 158 14.01 7.78 -22.56
N PRO A 159 14.97 8.17 -23.42
CA PRO A 159 14.72 9.07 -24.56
C PRO A 159 13.62 8.58 -25.50
N LYS A 160 13.30 7.29 -25.50
CA LYS A 160 12.21 6.68 -26.28
C LYS A 160 10.83 7.10 -25.78
N GLN A 161 10.62 7.21 -24.46
CA GLN A 161 9.34 7.62 -23.89
C GLN A 161 9.02 9.10 -24.17
N VAL A 162 10.05 9.96 -24.16
CA VAL A 162 9.91 11.38 -24.50
C VAL A 162 9.44 11.55 -25.96
N LYS A 163 9.98 10.77 -26.90
CA LYS A 163 9.57 10.81 -28.30
C LYS A 163 8.16 10.30 -28.56
N MET A 164 7.69 9.32 -27.79
CA MET A 164 6.35 8.76 -27.93
C MET A 164 5.28 9.74 -27.41
N ASN A 165 5.55 10.42 -26.30
CA ASN A 165 4.64 11.45 -25.77
C ASN A 165 4.54 12.68 -26.67
N MET A 166 5.64 13.09 -27.36
CA MET A 166 5.63 14.19 -28.34
C MET A 166 4.93 13.82 -29.65
N ALA A 167 4.77 12.55 -29.96
CA ALA A 167 4.09 12.08 -31.18
C ALA A 167 2.56 11.92 -30.99
N THR A 168 2.07 12.05 -29.75
CA THR A 168 0.65 11.91 -29.38
C THR A 168 0.01 13.26 -29.01
N GLU A 169 0.78 14.34 -28.98
CA GLU A 169 0.29 15.74 -28.95
C GLU A 169 0.19 16.32 -30.36
#